data_81fbbeca49ba559706512cfac8d488ce
#
_entry.id   81fbbeca49ba559706512cfac8d488ce
#
_cell.length_a   1.000
_cell.length_b   1.000
_cell.length_c   1.000
_cell.angle_alpha   90.00
_cell.angle_beta   90.00
_cell.angle_gamma   90.00
#
_symmetry.space_group_name_H-M   'P 1'
#
loop_
_entity.id
_entity.type
_entity.pdbx_description
1 polymer ?
#
loop_
_entity_poly.entity_id
_entity_poly.type
_entity_poly.pdbx_seq_one_letter_code
_entity_poly.pdbx_strand_id
1 'polypeptide(L)'
;MYWPQARWRQAVGIAEPLSLLFGGPHTSEPSFRRATVQPGDLLYPIGLCDQVLYVFGRMRVEQIIPVGGSGQPRLEEYLSHTWRFLAPTCTTEVVIGVDGTGIRLDRPLPGAILKRLTYHPRRGPRPVKHVTEDGRLTHALSVQGIYRLAESSGADLEAVLTGRPGEAISLFRSKPRRMPEMPTNMDPLF
;
A
#
# COMPACT_ATOMS: atom_id res chain seq x y z
N MET A 1 3.11 3.90 -1.76
CA MET A 1 4.02 2.89 -1.12
C MET A 1 3.40 1.51 -1.21
N TYR A 2 4.22 0.49 -1.46
CA TYR A 2 3.75 -0.90 -1.58
C TYR A 2 3.67 -1.59 -0.21
N TRP A 3 2.56 -2.29 0.03
CA TRP A 3 2.37 -3.15 1.20
C TRP A 3 2.31 -4.62 0.78
N PRO A 4 3.16 -5.50 1.33
CA PRO A 4 3.06 -6.95 1.16
C PRO A 4 1.72 -7.48 1.67
N GLN A 5 1.31 -8.64 1.15
CA GLN A 5 0.02 -9.26 1.48
C GLN A 5 -0.18 -9.47 2.99
N ALA A 6 0.85 -9.90 3.69
CA ALA A 6 0.79 -10.08 5.14
C ALA A 6 0.44 -8.78 5.89
N ARG A 7 0.92 -7.63 5.40
CA ARG A 7 0.67 -6.32 6.00
C ARG A 7 -0.74 -5.82 5.74
N TRP A 8 -1.16 -5.75 4.48
CA TRP A 8 -2.47 -5.18 4.18
C TRP A 8 -3.62 -6.06 4.68
N ARG A 9 -3.46 -7.39 4.77
CA ARG A 9 -4.46 -8.28 5.37
C ARG A 9 -4.75 -7.96 6.84
N GLN A 10 -3.75 -7.52 7.59
CA GLN A 10 -3.93 -7.10 8.98
C GLN A 10 -4.56 -5.70 9.09
N ALA A 11 -4.35 -4.86 8.08
CA ALA A 11 -4.84 -3.49 8.05
C ALA A 11 -6.30 -3.37 7.59
N VAL A 12 -6.75 -4.27 6.71
CA VAL A 12 -8.12 -4.26 6.18
C VAL A 12 -9.14 -4.50 7.30
N GLY A 13 -10.15 -3.65 7.36
CA GLY A 13 -11.20 -3.72 8.38
C GLY A 13 -10.93 -2.91 9.64
N ILE A 14 -9.75 -2.29 9.77
CA ILE A 14 -9.51 -1.30 10.82
C ILE A 14 -10.29 -0.03 10.48
N ALA A 15 -11.20 0.36 11.37
CA ALA A 15 -12.07 1.51 11.17
C ALA A 15 -11.35 2.86 11.35
N GLU A 16 -10.28 2.88 12.14
CA GLU A 16 -9.50 4.10 12.38
C GLU A 16 -8.81 4.58 11.10
N PRO A 17 -8.79 5.90 10.86
CA PRO A 17 -8.02 6.47 9.77
C PRO A 17 -6.53 6.17 9.91
N LEU A 18 -5.86 5.91 8.78
CA LEU A 18 -4.42 5.71 8.76
C LEU A 18 -3.70 6.98 9.23
N SER A 19 -2.98 6.89 10.34
CA SER A 19 -2.29 8.01 10.96
C SER A 19 -0.82 7.74 11.25
N LEU A 20 -0.38 6.48 11.08
CA LEU A 20 0.97 6.09 11.45
C LEU A 20 1.54 5.08 10.44
N LEU A 21 2.78 5.31 10.02
CA LEU A 21 3.55 4.37 9.20
C LEU A 21 4.97 4.24 9.75
N PHE A 22 5.62 3.14 9.42
CA PHE A 22 6.96 2.83 9.88
C PHE A 22 7.87 2.56 8.68
N GLY A 23 9.10 3.07 8.75
CA GLY A 23 10.13 2.88 7.75
C GLY A 23 11.41 2.31 8.36
N GLY A 24 12.19 1.66 7.52
CA GLY A 24 13.43 1.01 7.93
C GLY A 24 14.48 0.97 6.82
N PRO A 25 15.62 0.34 7.07
CA PRO A 25 16.75 0.35 6.14
C PRO A 25 16.62 -0.64 4.98
N HIS A 26 15.66 -1.57 5.03
CA HIS A 26 15.55 -2.68 4.08
C HIS A 26 14.64 -2.37 2.90
N THR A 27 14.82 -3.10 1.80
CA THR A 27 13.99 -2.95 0.59
C THR A 27 12.53 -3.30 0.85
N SER A 28 12.26 -4.27 1.73
CA SER A 28 10.90 -4.64 2.17
C SER A 28 10.28 -3.61 3.11
N GLU A 29 11.11 -2.81 3.75
CA GLU A 29 10.76 -1.77 4.71
C GLU A 29 11.51 -0.49 4.35
N PRO A 30 11.15 0.16 3.23
CA PRO A 30 11.93 1.26 2.70
C PRO A 30 11.83 2.51 3.57
N SER A 31 12.93 3.25 3.61
CA SER A 31 13.00 4.53 4.30
C SER A 31 12.24 5.61 3.53
N PHE A 32 11.35 6.31 4.20
CA PHE A 32 10.64 7.49 3.69
C PHE A 32 11.60 8.64 3.44
N ARG A 33 12.57 8.84 4.33
CA ARG A 33 13.60 9.89 4.18
C ARG A 33 14.48 9.64 2.96
N ARG A 34 14.89 8.38 2.71
CA ARG A 34 15.65 8.03 1.49
C ARG A 34 14.83 8.18 0.23
N ALA A 35 13.51 7.98 0.31
CA ALA A 35 12.57 8.23 -0.77
C ALA A 35 12.22 9.72 -0.93
N THR A 36 12.85 10.60 -0.14
CA THR A 36 12.63 12.06 -0.16
C THR A 36 11.18 12.47 0.11
N VAL A 37 10.48 11.70 0.93
CA VAL A 37 9.16 12.05 1.43
C VAL A 37 9.29 13.22 2.39
N GLN A 38 8.36 14.17 2.31
CA GLN A 38 8.37 15.40 3.09
C GLN A 38 7.00 15.66 3.74
N PRO A 39 6.94 16.48 4.80
CA PRO A 39 5.67 16.98 5.32
C PRO A 39 4.84 17.61 4.19
N GLY A 40 3.53 17.31 4.19
CA GLY A 40 2.58 17.71 3.15
C GLY A 40 2.39 16.69 2.02
N ASP A 41 3.33 15.76 1.80
CA ASP A 41 3.18 14.70 0.79
C ASP A 41 1.99 13.78 1.13
N LEU A 42 1.27 13.32 0.11
CA LEU A 42 0.24 12.30 0.23
C LEU A 42 0.85 10.91 0.00
N LEU A 43 0.64 10.01 0.94
CA LEU A 43 1.06 8.61 0.85
C LEU A 43 -0.15 7.72 0.55
N TYR A 44 -0.03 6.90 -0.49
CA TYR A 44 -1.03 5.93 -0.90
C TYR A 44 -0.49 4.52 -0.67
N PRO A 45 -0.91 3.79 0.38
CA PRO A 45 -0.67 2.37 0.48
C PRO A 45 -1.35 1.62 -0.66
N ILE A 46 -0.56 0.81 -1.37
CA ILE A 46 -1.02 -0.03 -2.48
C ILE A 46 -0.58 -1.47 -2.25
N GLY A 47 -1.30 -2.42 -2.79
CA GLY A 47 -0.91 -3.82 -2.75
C GLY A 47 -1.50 -4.64 -3.87
N LEU A 48 -0.91 -5.80 -4.09
CA LEU A 48 -1.28 -6.72 -5.15
C LEU A 48 -2.07 -7.91 -4.58
N CYS A 49 -3.24 -8.16 -5.16
CA CYS A 49 -4.04 -9.35 -4.89
C CYS A 49 -4.53 -9.91 -6.23
N ASP A 50 -4.26 -11.17 -6.53
CA ASP A 50 -4.67 -11.86 -7.76
C ASP A 50 -4.37 -11.06 -9.04
N GLN A 51 -3.15 -10.51 -9.12
CA GLN A 51 -2.67 -9.67 -10.22
C GLN A 51 -3.42 -8.32 -10.37
N VAL A 52 -4.33 -8.00 -9.48
CA VAL A 52 -5.00 -6.70 -9.43
C VAL A 52 -4.31 -5.83 -8.39
N LEU A 53 -3.94 -4.62 -8.78
CA LEU A 53 -3.40 -3.62 -7.87
C LEU A 53 -4.56 -2.90 -7.17
N TYR A 54 -4.48 -2.77 -5.85
CA TYR A 54 -5.46 -2.06 -5.03
C TYR A 54 -4.83 -0.82 -4.41
N VAL A 55 -5.62 0.22 -4.27
CA VAL A 55 -5.29 1.39 -3.46
C VAL A 55 -6.08 1.26 -2.16
N PHE A 56 -5.37 1.08 -1.04
CA PHE A 56 -6.03 0.77 0.23
C PHE A 56 -6.55 2.00 0.98
N GLY A 57 -5.90 3.13 0.77
CA GLY A 57 -6.21 4.36 1.47
C GLY A 57 -5.17 5.43 1.19
N ARG A 58 -5.20 6.50 1.99
CA ARG A 58 -4.19 7.56 1.95
C ARG A 58 -3.98 8.16 3.32
N MET A 59 -2.87 8.88 3.48
CA MET A 59 -2.66 9.85 4.54
C MET A 59 -1.75 10.99 4.06
N ARG A 60 -1.86 12.15 4.67
CA ARG A 60 -0.95 13.27 4.47
C ARG A 60 0.16 13.20 5.53
N VAL A 61 1.40 13.29 5.10
CA VAL A 61 2.54 13.34 6.01
C VAL A 61 2.52 14.64 6.80
N GLU A 62 2.50 14.54 8.11
CA GLU A 62 2.70 15.66 9.01
C GLU A 62 4.16 15.75 9.44
N GLN A 63 4.73 14.62 9.86
CA GLN A 63 6.09 14.56 10.37
C GLN A 63 6.75 13.21 10.08
N ILE A 64 8.08 13.22 9.91
CA ILE A 64 8.91 12.02 9.84
C ILE A 64 9.93 12.08 10.97
N ILE A 65 9.83 11.16 11.91
CA ILE A 65 10.62 11.13 13.13
C ILE A 65 11.62 9.98 13.05
N PRO A 66 12.93 10.21 13.10
CA PRO A 66 13.92 9.15 13.29
C PRO A 66 13.78 8.58 14.71
N VAL A 67 13.89 7.27 14.84
CA VAL A 67 13.78 6.56 16.12
C VAL A 67 14.94 5.60 16.34
N GLY A 68 15.21 5.28 17.61
CA GLY A 68 16.19 4.26 18.01
C GLY A 68 17.64 4.72 18.02
N GLY A 69 17.94 5.96 17.65
CA GLY A 69 19.28 6.56 17.75
C GLY A 69 19.52 7.27 19.07
N SER A 70 20.80 7.62 19.34
CA SER A 70 21.16 8.42 20.51
C SER A 70 20.46 9.80 20.44
N GLY A 71 19.74 10.17 21.51
CA GLY A 71 18.98 11.43 21.57
C GLY A 71 17.70 11.47 20.74
N GLN A 72 17.28 10.35 20.16
CA GLN A 72 16.03 10.21 19.40
C GLN A 72 14.93 9.59 20.27
N PRO A 73 13.64 9.84 19.96
CA PRO A 73 12.53 9.16 20.60
C PRO A 73 12.66 7.63 20.48
N ARG A 74 12.14 6.93 21.46
CA ARG A 74 12.10 5.46 21.41
C ARG A 74 10.92 4.99 20.56
N LEU A 75 11.11 3.90 19.82
CA LEU A 75 10.04 3.33 19.00
C LEU A 75 8.81 2.96 19.84
N GLU A 76 9.01 2.52 21.09
CA GLU A 76 7.96 2.11 22.01
C GLU A 76 6.92 3.20 22.27
N GLU A 77 7.30 4.48 22.15
CA GLU A 77 6.39 5.63 22.31
C GLU A 77 5.28 5.63 21.26
N TYR A 78 5.51 4.98 20.11
CA TYR A 78 4.57 4.89 18.99
C TYR A 78 3.85 3.54 18.88
N LEU A 79 4.27 2.52 19.66
CA LEU A 79 3.69 1.18 19.58
C LEU A 79 2.35 1.04 20.32
N SER A 80 1.90 2.04 21.06
CA SER A 80 0.57 2.07 21.68
C SER A 80 -0.57 2.34 20.71
N HIS A 81 -0.25 2.79 19.50
CA HIS A 81 -1.25 3.10 18.47
C HIS A 81 -1.84 1.84 17.82
N THR A 82 -3.04 1.97 17.29
CA THR A 82 -3.72 0.91 16.54
C THR A 82 -2.87 0.38 15.39
N TRP A 83 -2.07 1.23 14.75
CA TRP A 83 -1.23 0.89 13.61
C TRP A 83 0.13 0.26 13.97
N ARG A 84 0.37 -0.05 15.25
CA ARG A 84 1.64 -0.64 15.75
C ARG A 84 2.08 -1.91 15.00
N PHE A 85 1.14 -2.72 14.51
CA PHE A 85 1.46 -3.96 13.78
C PHE A 85 2.13 -3.69 12.43
N LEU A 86 2.10 -2.45 11.93
CA LEU A 86 2.86 -2.05 10.75
C LEU A 86 4.36 -1.87 11.05
N ALA A 87 4.76 -1.81 12.33
CA ALA A 87 6.15 -1.62 12.72
C ALA A 87 6.95 -2.91 12.49
N PRO A 88 7.93 -2.92 11.59
CA PRO A 88 8.88 -4.01 11.47
C PRO A 88 9.90 -3.96 12.63
N THR A 89 10.56 -5.07 12.88
CA THR A 89 11.61 -5.17 13.92
C THR A 89 12.81 -4.25 13.68
N CYS A 90 13.00 -3.80 12.44
CA CYS A 90 14.11 -2.94 12.04
C CYS A 90 13.68 -1.47 11.80
N THR A 91 12.61 -1.03 12.42
CA THR A 91 12.12 0.35 12.29
C THR A 91 13.18 1.36 12.72
N THR A 92 13.45 2.34 11.86
CA THR A 92 14.38 3.45 12.13
C THR A 92 13.71 4.81 11.99
N GLU A 93 12.49 4.85 11.52
CA GLU A 93 11.72 6.08 11.37
C GLU A 93 10.21 5.82 11.49
N VAL A 94 9.51 6.79 12.03
CA VAL A 94 8.06 6.83 12.16
C VAL A 94 7.54 7.99 11.34
N VAL A 95 6.48 7.77 10.58
CA VAL A 95 5.77 8.80 9.84
C VAL A 95 4.44 9.02 10.53
N ILE A 96 4.25 10.22 11.03
CA ILE A 96 2.97 10.69 11.57
C ILE A 96 2.19 11.33 10.43
N GLY A 97 0.92 10.98 10.31
CA GLY A 97 0.05 11.49 9.28
C GLY A 97 -1.26 12.05 9.80
N VAL A 98 -1.83 12.94 9.02
CA VAL A 98 -3.15 13.53 9.21
C VAL A 98 -4.01 13.28 7.97
N ASP A 99 -5.29 13.61 8.01
CA ASP A 99 -6.24 13.46 6.91
C ASP A 99 -6.26 12.03 6.33
N GLY A 100 -5.99 11.05 7.19
CA GLY A 100 -5.97 9.65 6.78
C GLY A 100 -7.34 9.10 6.47
N THR A 101 -7.39 8.08 5.61
CA THR A 101 -8.59 7.29 5.36
C THR A 101 -8.50 5.93 6.05
N GLY A 102 -9.64 5.30 6.30
CA GLY A 102 -9.66 3.88 6.67
C GLY A 102 -9.08 3.01 5.54
N ILE A 103 -8.50 1.87 5.91
CA ILE A 103 -7.93 0.92 4.96
C ILE A 103 -9.02 -0.01 4.42
N ARG A 104 -9.17 -0.03 3.10
CA ARG A 104 -10.23 -0.76 2.40
C ARG A 104 -9.67 -1.60 1.27
N LEU A 105 -10.32 -2.73 0.97
CA LEU A 105 -9.97 -3.64 -0.13
C LEU A 105 -11.00 -3.58 -1.29
N ASP A 106 -11.80 -2.54 -1.36
CA ASP A 106 -12.84 -2.35 -2.37
C ASP A 106 -12.48 -1.32 -3.45
N ARG A 107 -11.20 -0.98 -3.56
CA ARG A 107 -10.65 0.00 -4.50
C ARG A 107 -9.61 -0.62 -5.43
N PRO A 108 -10.01 -1.53 -6.34
CA PRO A 108 -9.11 -2.02 -7.38
C PRO A 108 -8.71 -0.87 -8.30
N LEU A 109 -7.44 -0.82 -8.68
CA LEU A 109 -6.97 0.13 -9.67
C LEU A 109 -7.39 -0.36 -11.06
N PRO A 110 -8.18 0.42 -11.82
CA PRO A 110 -8.56 0.07 -13.18
C PRO A 110 -7.34 -0.16 -14.08
N GLY A 111 -7.36 -1.19 -14.91
CA GLY A 111 -6.23 -1.54 -15.78
C GLY A 111 -5.81 -0.39 -16.70
N ALA A 112 -6.75 0.44 -17.16
CA ALA A 112 -6.45 1.64 -17.95
C ALA A 112 -5.62 2.67 -17.17
N ILE A 113 -5.88 2.82 -15.87
CA ILE A 113 -5.09 3.69 -15.00
C ILE A 113 -3.72 3.05 -14.75
N LEU A 114 -3.67 1.75 -14.45
CA LEU A 114 -2.41 1.05 -14.20
C LEU A 114 -1.44 1.16 -15.38
N LYS A 115 -1.93 1.09 -16.62
CA LYS A 115 -1.12 1.23 -17.85
C LYS A 115 -0.47 2.60 -18.01
N ARG A 116 -1.13 3.67 -17.54
CA ARG A 116 -0.62 5.04 -17.63
C ARG A 116 0.04 5.52 -16.34
N LEU A 117 0.00 4.70 -15.26
CA LEU A 117 0.61 5.07 -13.98
C LEU A 117 2.10 5.30 -14.15
N THR A 118 2.54 6.51 -13.82
CA THR A 118 3.91 6.94 -13.98
C THR A 118 4.48 7.38 -12.62
N TYR A 119 5.67 6.93 -12.33
CA TYR A 119 6.41 7.34 -11.13
C TYR A 119 7.79 7.91 -11.51
N HIS A 120 8.33 8.71 -10.61
CA HIS A 120 9.59 9.44 -10.80
C HIS A 120 10.71 8.85 -9.92
N PRO A 121 11.43 7.81 -10.36
CA PRO A 121 12.69 7.43 -9.75
C PRO A 121 13.77 8.44 -10.14
N ARG A 122 14.95 8.35 -9.51
CA ARG A 122 16.08 9.26 -9.77
C ARG A 122 16.50 9.38 -11.25
N ARG A 123 16.21 8.37 -12.07
CA ARG A 123 16.57 8.31 -13.50
C ARG A 123 15.48 8.85 -14.44
N GLY A 124 14.52 9.59 -13.93
CA GLY A 124 13.41 10.15 -14.72
C GLY A 124 12.12 9.32 -14.69
N PRO A 125 11.06 9.83 -15.29
CA PRO A 125 9.73 9.20 -15.22
C PRO A 125 9.73 7.81 -15.86
N ARG A 126 9.00 6.89 -15.25
CA ARG A 126 8.85 5.51 -15.71
C ARG A 126 7.43 5.03 -15.53
N PRO A 127 6.88 4.31 -16.51
CA PRO A 127 5.63 3.57 -16.34
C PRO A 127 5.86 2.35 -15.43
N VAL A 128 4.78 1.84 -14.87
CA VAL A 128 4.78 0.57 -14.16
C VAL A 128 5.11 -0.54 -15.17
N LYS A 129 6.05 -1.42 -14.81
CA LYS A 129 6.45 -2.56 -15.64
C LYS A 129 5.61 -3.80 -15.31
N HIS A 130 5.67 -4.80 -16.18
CA HIS A 130 4.97 -6.09 -16.01
C HIS A 130 3.45 -5.94 -15.95
N VAL A 131 2.92 -4.94 -16.63
CA VAL A 131 1.49 -4.75 -16.85
C VAL A 131 1.10 -5.47 -18.14
N THR A 132 0.10 -6.35 -18.05
CA THR A 132 -0.45 -7.10 -19.18
C THR A 132 -1.35 -6.22 -20.05
N GLU A 133 -1.74 -6.71 -21.23
CA GLU A 133 -2.64 -5.99 -22.14
C GLU A 133 -4.02 -5.75 -21.54
N ASP A 134 -4.50 -6.63 -20.67
CA ASP A 134 -5.75 -6.49 -19.93
C ASP A 134 -5.60 -5.62 -18.65
N GLY A 135 -4.40 -5.04 -18.42
CA GLY A 135 -4.16 -4.12 -17.32
C GLY A 135 -3.99 -4.79 -15.96
N ARG A 136 -3.45 -6.00 -15.93
CA ARG A 136 -3.07 -6.70 -14.70
C ARG A 136 -1.58 -6.57 -14.43
N LEU A 137 -1.18 -6.68 -13.20
CA LEU A 137 0.21 -6.63 -12.77
C LEU A 137 0.71 -8.04 -12.44
N THR A 138 1.59 -8.60 -13.29
CA THR A 138 2.08 -9.97 -13.09
C THR A 138 3.02 -10.11 -11.90
N HIS A 139 3.77 -9.04 -11.58
CA HIS A 139 4.76 -9.04 -10.50
C HIS A 139 4.74 -7.72 -9.74
N ALA A 140 4.84 -7.78 -8.43
CA ALA A 140 4.93 -6.59 -7.58
C ALA A 140 6.27 -5.83 -7.70
N LEU A 141 7.29 -6.42 -8.35
CA LEU A 141 8.67 -5.88 -8.39
C LEU A 141 8.76 -4.42 -8.84
N SER A 142 7.90 -4.00 -9.77
CA SER A 142 7.93 -2.63 -10.30
C SER A 142 7.27 -1.60 -9.38
N VAL A 143 6.52 -2.05 -8.38
CA VAL A 143 5.81 -1.18 -7.42
C VAL A 143 6.31 -1.33 -5.99
N GLN A 144 7.21 -2.30 -5.73
CA GLN A 144 7.81 -2.49 -4.40
C GLN A 144 8.64 -1.26 -4.02
N GLY A 145 8.40 -0.77 -2.80
CA GLY A 145 9.09 0.40 -2.28
C GLY A 145 8.20 1.63 -2.14
N ILE A 146 8.85 2.78 -2.06
CA ILE A 146 8.21 4.10 -2.01
C ILE A 146 8.67 4.87 -3.24
N TYR A 147 7.72 5.33 -4.05
CA TYR A 147 8.01 6.09 -5.26
C TYR A 147 7.15 7.33 -5.31
N ARG A 148 7.74 8.43 -5.74
CA ARG A 148 7.01 9.65 -6.08
C ARG A 148 6.23 9.41 -7.37
N LEU A 149 4.95 9.74 -7.38
CA LEU A 149 4.10 9.64 -8.56
C LEU A 149 4.18 10.93 -9.39
N ALA A 150 3.90 10.82 -10.70
CA ALA A 150 3.52 11.98 -11.50
C ALA A 150 2.20 12.56 -10.96
N GLU A 151 2.00 13.86 -11.10
CA GLU A 151 0.82 14.55 -10.58
C GLU A 151 -0.49 13.93 -11.11
N SER A 152 -0.54 13.66 -12.42
CA SER A 152 -1.70 12.99 -13.05
C SER A 152 -1.98 11.61 -12.47
N SER A 153 -0.92 10.85 -12.14
CA SER A 153 -1.04 9.53 -11.50
C SER A 153 -1.51 9.63 -10.05
N GLY A 154 -1.10 10.69 -9.32
CA GLY A 154 -1.63 11.00 -8.00
C GLY A 154 -3.12 11.32 -8.04
N ALA A 155 -3.55 12.14 -9.00
CA ALA A 155 -4.95 12.46 -9.23
C ALA A 155 -5.79 11.22 -9.59
N ASP A 156 -5.25 10.32 -10.40
CA ASP A 156 -5.91 9.04 -10.73
C ASP A 156 -6.13 8.18 -9.47
N LEU A 157 -5.13 8.07 -8.58
CA LEU A 157 -5.28 7.31 -7.32
C LEU A 157 -6.32 7.96 -6.40
N GLU A 158 -6.33 9.27 -6.32
CA GLU A 158 -7.32 10.01 -5.53
C GLU A 158 -8.74 9.79 -6.07
N ALA A 159 -8.93 9.83 -7.39
CA ALA A 159 -10.22 9.52 -8.01
C ALA A 159 -10.70 8.09 -7.72
N VAL A 160 -9.78 7.11 -7.71
CA VAL A 160 -10.11 5.73 -7.32
C VAL A 160 -10.56 5.63 -5.87
N LEU A 161 -9.89 6.35 -4.95
CA LEU A 161 -10.24 6.33 -3.53
C LEU A 161 -11.57 7.02 -3.23
N THR A 162 -11.85 8.15 -3.89
CA THR A 162 -13.03 8.97 -3.66
C THR A 162 -14.23 8.56 -4.52
N GLY A 163 -13.99 7.82 -5.61
CA GLY A 163 -15.05 7.30 -6.49
C GLY A 163 -16.05 6.42 -5.76
N ARG A 164 -17.32 6.40 -6.21
CA ARG A 164 -18.35 5.56 -5.62
C ARG A 164 -18.03 4.08 -5.85
N PRO A 165 -18.20 3.21 -4.82
CA PRO A 165 -18.11 1.76 -5.02
C PRO A 165 -19.18 1.35 -6.03
N GLY A 166 -18.79 0.93 -7.22
CA GLY A 166 -19.74 0.51 -8.25
C GLY A 166 -19.39 0.94 -9.66
N GLU A 167 -18.84 2.12 -9.87
CA GLU A 167 -18.41 2.55 -11.21
C GLU A 167 -17.18 1.78 -11.71
N ALA A 168 -16.28 1.37 -10.79
CA ALA A 168 -15.13 0.53 -11.12
C ALA A 168 -15.49 -0.96 -11.30
N ILE A 169 -16.56 -1.46 -10.68
CA ILE A 169 -16.97 -2.87 -10.69
C ILE A 169 -17.70 -3.26 -11.97
N SER A 170 -18.32 -2.32 -12.68
CA SER A 170 -19.03 -2.62 -13.94
C SER A 170 -18.11 -3.08 -15.07
N LEU A 171 -16.80 -2.84 -14.96
CA LEU A 171 -15.79 -3.26 -15.92
C LEU A 171 -15.25 -4.68 -15.69
N PHE A 172 -15.60 -5.35 -14.58
CA PHE A 172 -15.10 -6.67 -14.20
C PHE A 172 -16.19 -7.68 -13.85
N ARG A 173 -17.24 -7.81 -14.69
CA ARG A 173 -18.08 -9.01 -14.65
C ARG A 173 -17.40 -10.16 -15.41
N SER A 174 -16.33 -10.70 -14.90
CA SER A 174 -15.89 -12.05 -15.18
C SER A 174 -16.21 -12.92 -13.96
N LYS A 175 -16.90 -14.04 -14.24
CA LYS A 175 -17.43 -15.00 -13.27
C LYS A 175 -16.45 -15.29 -12.12
N PRO A 176 -16.93 -15.35 -10.87
CA PRO A 176 -16.10 -15.82 -9.76
C PRO A 176 -15.67 -17.27 -10.07
N ARG A 177 -14.37 -17.50 -10.12
CA ARG A 177 -13.81 -18.85 -10.13
C ARG A 177 -14.23 -19.50 -8.81
N ARG A 178 -15.07 -20.54 -8.87
CA ARG A 178 -15.37 -21.38 -7.71
C ARG A 178 -14.05 -21.83 -7.10
N MET A 179 -13.87 -21.53 -5.83
CA MET A 179 -12.78 -22.12 -5.06
C MET A 179 -12.99 -23.64 -5.09
N PRO A 180 -11.92 -24.42 -5.32
CA PRO A 180 -12.03 -25.87 -5.17
C PRO A 180 -12.41 -26.17 -3.72
N GLU A 181 -13.45 -26.97 -3.56
CA GLU A 181 -13.86 -27.52 -2.28
C GLU A 181 -12.68 -28.29 -1.69
N MET A 182 -12.26 -27.94 -0.49
CA MET A 182 -11.25 -28.72 0.23
C MET A 182 -11.84 -30.10 0.53
N PRO A 183 -11.12 -31.19 0.24
CA PRO A 183 -11.60 -32.52 0.58
C PRO A 183 -11.69 -32.65 2.10
N THR A 184 -12.92 -32.87 2.58
CA THR A 184 -13.24 -33.22 3.97
C THR A 184 -12.99 -34.70 4.19
N ASN A 185 -11.74 -35.14 4.19
CA ASN A 185 -11.38 -36.47 4.66
C ASN A 185 -9.97 -36.41 5.25
N MET A 186 -9.90 -36.13 6.54
CA MET A 186 -8.84 -36.65 7.39
C MET A 186 -9.48 -37.70 8.32
N ASP A 187 -9.35 -38.96 7.94
CA ASP A 187 -9.55 -40.08 8.85
C ASP A 187 -8.49 -39.99 9.95
N PRO A 188 -8.87 -40.18 11.22
CA PRO A 188 -7.90 -40.23 12.32
C PRO A 188 -7.15 -41.57 12.20
N LEU A 189 -5.87 -41.49 11.84
CA LEU A 189 -4.96 -42.60 12.06
C LEU A 189 -4.53 -42.65 13.52
N PHE A 190 -4.73 -43.82 14.12
CA PHE A 190 -4.37 -44.29 15.44
C PHE A 190 -2.95 -43.93 15.88
#